data_3898596f7a03d0ea9dcee6c02e3fe56e
#
_entry.id   3898596f7a03d0ea9dcee6c02e3fe56e
#
_cell.length_a   1.000
_cell.length_b   1.000
_cell.length_c   1.000
_cell.angle_alpha   90.00
_cell.angle_beta   90.00
_cell.angle_gamma   90.00
#
_symmetry.space_group_name_H-M   'P 1'
#
loop_
_entity.id
_entity.type
_entity.pdbx_description
1 polymer ?
#
loop_
_entity_poly.entity_id
_entity_poly.type
_entity_poly.pdbx_seq_one_letter_code
_entity_poly.pdbx_strand_id
1 'polypeptide(L)'
;MQGELYWRLDDHIQAASGSVNARSKVAGLLARQTISPQQADAIGLFVWDWPNGPAAMAQRLAGLQAMGFEDSAAYTHPLQNYAQAARWREHWYRNPLPFATDGVIMRQGQRPPAQRWQASAPYWIAAWKHPYAQALAEVRKVNFKIGRSGRITPVLELTPVRLDDRTVSRISTGSLQRWQTLDIRPGDQIAVSLAGLTIPRLDGVVSRAAERADMIIPRAEDFHELSCWQATPGCESQFRARLAWLSGKKGLALPGVGPGTWNTLIENG
;
A
#
# COMPACT_ATOMS: atom_id res chain seq x y z
N MET A 1 -12.03 15.87 -16.10
CA MET A 1 -11.06 14.82 -16.44
C MET A 1 -10.77 13.96 -15.23
N GLN A 2 -10.52 12.68 -15.44
CA GLN A 2 -9.99 11.77 -14.41
C GLN A 2 -8.63 11.27 -14.90
N GLY A 3 -7.63 11.34 -14.02
CA GLY A 3 -6.26 10.97 -14.36
C GLY A 3 -5.45 10.65 -13.11
N GLU A 4 -4.23 10.21 -13.34
CA GLU A 4 -3.26 9.94 -12.28
C GLU A 4 -1.96 10.69 -12.60
N LEU A 5 -1.39 11.32 -11.58
CA LEU A 5 -0.06 11.90 -11.69
C LEU A 5 0.99 10.80 -11.58
N TYR A 6 1.97 10.82 -12.47
CA TYR A 6 3.04 9.85 -12.48
C TYR A 6 4.41 10.52 -12.50
N TRP A 7 5.44 9.81 -12.02
CA TRP A 7 6.83 10.21 -12.17
C TRP A 7 7.31 9.82 -13.56
N ARG A 8 7.81 10.78 -14.34
CA ARG A 8 8.37 10.51 -15.67
C ARG A 8 9.66 9.70 -15.54
N LEU A 9 9.79 8.70 -16.37
CA LEU A 9 10.94 7.80 -16.44
C LEU A 9 11.34 7.65 -17.92
N ASP A 10 12.64 7.47 -18.14
CA ASP A 10 13.16 7.18 -19.47
C ASP A 10 13.37 5.67 -19.59
N ASP A 11 12.78 5.07 -20.64
CA ASP A 11 12.93 3.65 -20.98
C ASP A 11 12.75 2.67 -19.81
N HIS A 12 11.76 2.94 -18.95
CA HIS A 12 11.53 2.13 -17.76
C HIS A 12 10.92 0.76 -18.11
N ILE A 13 11.61 -0.32 -17.71
CA ILE A 13 11.11 -1.68 -17.84
C ILE A 13 10.68 -2.19 -16.47
N GLN A 14 9.37 -2.33 -16.26
CA GLN A 14 8.79 -2.69 -14.96
C GLN A 14 9.31 -4.03 -14.42
N ALA A 15 9.45 -5.03 -15.29
CA ALA A 15 9.95 -6.36 -14.91
C ALA A 15 11.40 -6.35 -14.40
N ALA A 16 12.23 -5.41 -14.85
CA ALA A 16 13.63 -5.30 -14.47
C ALA A 16 13.89 -4.34 -13.32
N SER A 17 13.17 -3.20 -13.31
CA SER A 17 13.47 -2.07 -12.42
C SER A 17 12.47 -1.94 -11.25
N GLY A 18 11.35 -2.67 -11.30
CA GLY A 18 10.28 -2.53 -10.31
C GLY A 18 9.64 -1.15 -10.32
N SER A 19 9.07 -0.72 -9.22
CA SER A 19 8.33 0.55 -9.12
C SER A 19 9.22 1.79 -8.92
N VAL A 20 10.54 1.62 -8.70
CA VAL A 20 11.54 2.69 -8.50
C VAL A 20 11.09 3.85 -7.59
N ASN A 21 10.18 3.52 -6.65
CA ASN A 21 9.58 4.48 -5.71
C ASN A 21 8.81 5.64 -6.39
N ALA A 22 8.40 5.48 -7.64
CA ALA A 22 7.80 6.52 -8.47
C ALA A 22 6.57 7.16 -7.80
N ARG A 23 5.66 6.35 -7.27
CA ARG A 23 4.45 6.82 -6.58
C ARG A 23 4.76 7.66 -5.33
N SER A 24 5.74 7.21 -4.51
CA SER A 24 6.14 7.94 -3.30
C SER A 24 6.86 9.25 -3.63
N LYS A 25 7.60 9.31 -4.74
CA LYS A 25 8.23 10.55 -5.22
C LYS A 25 7.17 11.59 -5.56
N VAL A 26 6.15 11.23 -6.34
CA VAL A 26 5.02 12.13 -6.67
C VAL A 26 4.29 12.57 -5.41
N ALA A 27 3.88 11.63 -4.54
CA ALA A 27 3.18 11.95 -3.30
C ALA A 27 4.01 12.86 -2.37
N GLY A 28 5.32 12.65 -2.30
CA GLY A 28 6.23 13.47 -1.51
C GLY A 28 6.37 14.89 -2.06
N LEU A 29 6.36 15.07 -3.38
CA LEU A 29 6.36 16.41 -3.98
C LEU A 29 5.04 17.15 -3.74
N LEU A 30 3.91 16.47 -3.94
CA LEU A 30 2.58 17.06 -3.72
C LEU A 30 2.33 17.50 -2.26
N ALA A 31 3.05 16.91 -1.31
CA ALA A 31 2.96 17.28 0.11
C ALA A 31 3.78 18.55 0.45
N ARG A 32 4.59 19.08 -0.46
CA ARG A 32 5.42 20.28 -0.25
C ARG A 32 4.60 21.54 -0.50
N GLN A 33 4.96 22.63 0.17
CA GLN A 33 4.36 23.96 -0.08
C GLN A 33 4.81 24.57 -1.42
N THR A 34 6.01 24.26 -1.85
CA THR A 34 6.60 24.76 -3.11
C THR A 34 7.29 23.62 -3.85
N ILE A 35 7.17 23.62 -5.16
CA ILE A 35 7.81 22.66 -6.08
C ILE A 35 8.62 23.49 -7.09
N SER A 36 9.88 23.13 -7.34
CA SER A 36 10.69 23.79 -8.37
C SER A 36 10.20 23.43 -9.78
N PRO A 37 10.43 24.27 -10.81
CA PRO A 37 10.08 23.95 -12.19
C PRO A 37 10.61 22.59 -12.66
N GLN A 38 11.89 22.28 -12.36
CA GLN A 38 12.51 20.99 -12.72
C GLN A 38 11.82 19.78 -12.05
N GLN A 39 11.32 19.97 -10.82
CA GLN A 39 10.56 18.93 -10.14
C GLN A 39 9.15 18.79 -10.71
N ALA A 40 8.54 19.89 -11.15
CA ALA A 40 7.23 19.86 -11.80
C ALA A 40 7.31 19.17 -13.17
N ASP A 41 8.36 19.41 -13.94
CA ASP A 41 8.60 18.78 -15.24
C ASP A 41 8.79 17.27 -15.16
N ALA A 42 9.26 16.76 -14.01
CA ALA A 42 9.38 15.32 -13.74
C ALA A 42 8.04 14.64 -13.46
N ILE A 43 6.94 15.39 -13.32
CA ILE A 43 5.60 14.86 -13.10
C ILE A 43 4.82 14.88 -14.41
N GLY A 44 4.26 13.73 -14.80
CA GLY A 44 3.31 13.58 -15.90
C GLY A 44 1.89 13.44 -15.39
N LEU A 45 0.93 13.70 -16.26
CA LEU A 45 -0.49 13.47 -16.01
C LEU A 45 -1.02 12.47 -17.05
N PHE A 46 -1.36 11.27 -16.60
CA PHE A 46 -2.05 10.29 -17.41
C PHE A 46 -3.56 10.45 -17.25
N VAL A 47 -4.25 10.98 -18.26
CA VAL A 47 -5.71 11.12 -18.24
C VAL A 47 -6.32 9.83 -18.76
N TRP A 48 -6.95 9.05 -17.89
CA TRP A 48 -7.52 7.76 -18.25
C TRP A 48 -9.03 7.81 -18.50
N ASP A 49 -9.74 8.90 -18.15
CA ASP A 49 -11.14 9.06 -18.51
C ASP A 49 -11.61 10.53 -18.57
N TRP A 50 -12.70 10.72 -19.29
CA TRP A 50 -13.43 11.97 -19.44
C TRP A 50 -14.91 11.73 -19.08
N PRO A 51 -15.32 11.91 -17.81
CA PRO A 51 -16.66 11.51 -17.30
C PRO A 51 -17.84 12.05 -18.10
N ASN A 52 -17.80 13.32 -18.50
CA ASN A 52 -18.85 13.97 -19.26
C ASN A 52 -18.58 13.98 -20.78
N GLY A 53 -17.58 13.25 -21.23
CA GLY A 53 -17.27 13.11 -22.65
C GLY A 53 -18.11 12.03 -23.34
N PRO A 54 -17.83 11.76 -24.63
CA PRO A 54 -18.55 10.76 -25.41
C PRO A 54 -18.62 9.38 -24.74
N ALA A 55 -19.70 8.65 -24.90
CA ALA A 55 -19.86 7.31 -24.34
C ALA A 55 -18.95 6.28 -25.03
N ALA A 56 -18.72 6.43 -26.35
CA ALA A 56 -17.84 5.54 -27.09
C ALA A 56 -16.35 5.81 -26.84
N MET A 57 -15.55 4.76 -26.59
CA MET A 57 -14.13 4.86 -26.28
C MET A 57 -13.34 5.57 -27.38
N ALA A 58 -13.54 5.21 -28.63
CA ALA A 58 -12.80 5.80 -29.75
C ALA A 58 -12.96 7.33 -29.82
N GLN A 59 -14.19 7.82 -29.62
CA GLN A 59 -14.46 9.26 -29.60
C GLN A 59 -13.82 9.95 -28.39
N ARG A 60 -13.81 9.30 -27.21
CA ARG A 60 -13.13 9.85 -26.03
C ARG A 60 -11.63 9.95 -26.23
N LEU A 61 -10.99 8.92 -26.77
CA LEU A 61 -9.55 8.91 -27.03
C LEU A 61 -9.17 9.99 -28.04
N ALA A 62 -9.92 10.12 -29.14
CA ALA A 62 -9.68 11.19 -30.11
C ALA A 62 -9.84 12.58 -29.49
N GLY A 63 -10.85 12.79 -28.65
CA GLY A 63 -11.04 14.04 -27.93
C GLY A 63 -9.94 14.34 -26.91
N LEU A 64 -9.50 13.35 -26.16
CA LEU A 64 -8.38 13.48 -25.21
C LEU A 64 -7.07 13.82 -25.95
N GLN A 65 -6.80 13.15 -27.05
CA GLN A 65 -5.63 13.43 -27.90
C GLN A 65 -5.67 14.86 -28.46
N ALA A 66 -6.82 15.33 -28.95
CA ALA A 66 -7.00 16.70 -29.43
C ALA A 66 -6.80 17.76 -28.31
N MET A 67 -6.97 17.38 -27.06
CA MET A 67 -6.68 18.24 -25.89
C MET A 67 -5.24 18.12 -25.37
N GLY A 68 -4.36 17.36 -26.04
CA GLY A 68 -2.95 17.20 -25.69
C GLY A 68 -2.65 16.04 -24.71
N PHE A 69 -3.64 15.15 -24.45
CA PHE A 69 -3.42 13.96 -23.62
C PHE A 69 -3.11 12.74 -24.48
N GLU A 70 -1.94 12.74 -25.09
CA GLU A 70 -1.52 11.72 -26.07
C GLU A 70 -1.37 10.32 -25.46
N ASP A 71 -0.88 10.22 -24.22
CA ASP A 71 -0.71 8.97 -23.49
C ASP A 71 -2.01 8.15 -23.42
N SER A 72 -3.16 8.82 -23.33
CA SER A 72 -4.46 8.16 -23.27
C SER A 72 -4.73 7.30 -24.51
N ALA A 73 -4.37 7.77 -25.69
CA ALA A 73 -4.51 7.03 -26.95
C ALA A 73 -3.38 6.02 -27.12
N ALA A 74 -2.13 6.39 -26.81
CA ALA A 74 -0.96 5.54 -26.97
C ALA A 74 -1.03 4.25 -26.14
N TYR A 75 -1.61 4.31 -24.92
CA TYR A 75 -1.69 3.18 -23.99
C TYR A 75 -3.09 2.60 -23.81
N THR A 76 -3.99 2.83 -24.76
CA THR A 76 -5.33 2.21 -24.77
C THR A 76 -5.55 1.45 -26.07
N HIS A 77 -5.77 0.14 -25.98
CA HIS A 77 -5.95 -0.75 -27.12
C HIS A 77 -7.26 -1.52 -27.01
N PRO A 78 -7.99 -1.74 -28.14
CA PRO A 78 -9.18 -2.57 -28.15
C PRO A 78 -8.83 -4.04 -27.86
N LEU A 79 -9.68 -4.72 -27.11
CA LEU A 79 -9.55 -6.12 -26.76
C LEU A 79 -10.79 -6.89 -27.19
N GLN A 80 -10.60 -8.11 -27.68
CA GLN A 80 -11.67 -9.05 -28.04
C GLN A 80 -11.76 -10.23 -27.07
N ASN A 81 -10.67 -10.56 -26.38
CA ASN A 81 -10.61 -11.72 -25.50
C ASN A 81 -9.51 -11.59 -24.45
N TYR A 82 -9.55 -12.52 -23.48
CA TYR A 82 -8.58 -12.62 -22.39
C TYR A 82 -7.12 -12.79 -22.86
N ALA A 83 -6.90 -13.57 -23.93
CA ALA A 83 -5.54 -13.81 -24.43
C ALA A 83 -4.87 -12.52 -24.94
N GLN A 84 -5.64 -11.60 -25.52
CA GLN A 84 -5.14 -10.28 -25.94
C GLN A 84 -4.80 -9.42 -24.70
N ALA A 85 -5.65 -9.43 -23.68
CA ALA A 85 -5.35 -8.73 -22.43
C ALA A 85 -4.08 -9.25 -21.77
N ALA A 86 -3.89 -10.57 -21.74
CA ALA A 86 -2.67 -11.21 -21.21
C ALA A 86 -1.41 -10.76 -21.98
N ARG A 87 -1.48 -10.73 -23.32
CA ARG A 87 -0.36 -10.26 -24.14
C ARG A 87 -0.02 -8.80 -23.89
N TRP A 88 -1.01 -7.90 -23.80
CA TRP A 88 -0.75 -6.49 -23.50
C TRP A 88 -0.20 -6.29 -22.09
N ARG A 89 -0.70 -7.02 -21.09
CA ARG A 89 -0.17 -6.99 -19.74
C ARG A 89 1.32 -7.40 -19.71
N GLU A 90 1.67 -8.50 -20.39
CA GLU A 90 3.06 -8.99 -20.48
C GLU A 90 3.93 -8.03 -21.29
N HIS A 91 3.41 -7.47 -22.38
CA HIS A 91 4.12 -6.51 -23.20
C HIS A 91 4.52 -5.29 -22.38
N TRP A 92 3.58 -4.63 -21.70
CA TRP A 92 3.88 -3.45 -20.87
C TRP A 92 4.68 -3.78 -19.58
N TYR A 93 4.68 -5.01 -19.15
CA TYR A 93 5.54 -5.45 -18.05
C TYR A 93 7.01 -5.56 -18.44
N ARG A 94 7.30 -5.96 -19.71
CA ARG A 94 8.66 -6.28 -20.18
C ARG A 94 9.25 -5.28 -21.17
N ASN A 95 8.50 -4.30 -21.61
CA ASN A 95 8.98 -3.30 -22.58
C ASN A 95 9.05 -1.90 -21.95
N PRO A 96 9.84 -1.00 -22.54
CA PRO A 96 10.01 0.36 -22.05
C PRO A 96 8.71 1.14 -22.00
N LEU A 97 8.49 1.86 -20.89
CA LEU A 97 7.39 2.79 -20.66
C LEU A 97 7.94 4.09 -20.07
N PRO A 98 7.28 5.23 -20.26
CA PRO A 98 7.67 6.49 -19.63
C PRO A 98 7.23 6.61 -18.16
N PHE A 99 6.73 5.54 -17.57
CA PHE A 99 6.24 5.48 -16.19
C PHE A 99 6.33 4.07 -15.61
N ALA A 100 6.36 3.97 -14.28
CA ALA A 100 6.17 2.71 -13.57
C ALA A 100 4.70 2.33 -13.55
N THR A 101 4.38 1.03 -13.75
CA THR A 101 3.02 0.50 -13.77
C THR A 101 2.85 -0.69 -12.83
N ASP A 102 1.67 -0.86 -12.25
CA ASP A 102 1.33 -1.99 -11.38
C ASP A 102 0.45 -3.04 -12.08
N GLY A 103 0.13 -2.82 -13.35
CA GLY A 103 -0.69 -3.72 -14.15
C GLY A 103 -1.44 -3.02 -15.27
N VAL A 104 -2.50 -3.65 -15.74
CA VAL A 104 -3.38 -3.13 -16.78
C VAL A 104 -4.79 -2.92 -16.26
N ILE A 105 -5.50 -1.99 -16.86
CA ILE A 105 -6.92 -1.74 -16.62
C ILE A 105 -7.70 -2.19 -17.86
N MET A 106 -8.63 -3.11 -17.67
CA MET A 106 -9.60 -3.51 -18.68
C MET A 106 -10.93 -2.81 -18.41
N ARG A 107 -11.55 -2.25 -19.43
CA ARG A 107 -12.84 -1.57 -19.29
C ARG A 107 -13.72 -1.77 -20.51
N GLN A 108 -15.03 -1.66 -20.33
CA GLN A 108 -15.97 -1.72 -21.42
C GLN A 108 -15.80 -0.50 -22.35
N GLY A 109 -15.90 -0.70 -23.66
CA GLY A 109 -15.80 0.37 -24.67
C GLY A 109 -16.94 1.38 -24.57
N GLN A 110 -18.13 0.92 -24.19
CA GLN A 110 -19.27 1.74 -23.79
C GLN A 110 -19.32 1.84 -22.28
N ARG A 111 -19.24 3.05 -21.73
CA ARG A 111 -19.34 3.24 -20.28
C ARG A 111 -20.74 3.71 -19.87
N PRO A 112 -21.19 3.40 -18.63
CA PRO A 112 -22.44 3.95 -18.13
C PRO A 112 -22.33 5.47 -17.91
N PRO A 113 -23.46 6.21 -17.96
CA PRO A 113 -23.50 7.64 -17.65
C PRO A 113 -22.89 7.97 -16.29
N ALA A 114 -22.23 9.13 -16.18
CA ALA A 114 -21.54 9.56 -14.96
C ALA A 114 -22.44 9.61 -13.71
N GLN A 115 -23.73 9.87 -13.88
CA GLN A 115 -24.72 9.87 -12.80
C GLN A 115 -24.91 8.51 -12.11
N ARG A 116 -24.50 7.42 -12.76
CA ARG A 116 -24.54 6.05 -12.20
C ARG A 116 -23.24 5.65 -11.52
N TRP A 117 -22.25 6.52 -11.47
CA TRP A 117 -20.99 6.21 -10.84
C TRP A 117 -21.13 6.31 -9.32
N GLN A 118 -20.53 5.34 -8.64
CA GLN A 118 -20.51 5.25 -7.19
C GLN A 118 -19.06 5.25 -6.70
N ALA A 119 -18.84 5.57 -5.44
CA ALA A 119 -17.54 5.55 -4.79
C ALA A 119 -17.03 4.10 -4.48
N SER A 120 -17.45 3.12 -5.25
CA SER A 120 -17.06 1.71 -5.17
C SER A 120 -16.46 1.26 -6.49
N ALA A 121 -15.77 0.10 -6.49
CA ALA A 121 -15.20 -0.47 -7.70
C ALA A 121 -16.30 -0.67 -8.76
N PRO A 122 -16.20 -0.01 -9.92
CA PRO A 122 -17.27 -0.06 -10.92
C PRO A 122 -17.25 -1.40 -11.67
N TYR A 123 -18.42 -1.97 -11.93
CA TYR A 123 -18.58 -3.26 -12.61
C TYR A 123 -18.09 -3.28 -14.08
N TRP A 124 -17.85 -2.12 -14.68
CA TRP A 124 -17.40 -1.97 -16.07
C TRP A 124 -15.88 -1.76 -16.22
N ILE A 125 -15.14 -1.84 -15.11
CA ILE A 125 -13.67 -1.73 -15.05
C ILE A 125 -13.12 -2.88 -14.21
N ALA A 126 -12.04 -3.50 -14.67
CA ALA A 126 -11.27 -4.49 -13.92
C ALA A 126 -9.77 -4.20 -14.03
N ALA A 127 -9.06 -4.29 -12.91
CA ALA A 127 -7.62 -4.20 -12.86
C ALA A 127 -6.99 -5.60 -12.85
N TRP A 128 -5.96 -5.80 -13.68
CA TRP A 128 -5.15 -7.00 -13.68
C TRP A 128 -3.69 -6.64 -13.37
N LYS A 129 -3.32 -6.81 -12.13
CA LYS A 129 -2.00 -6.42 -11.63
C LYS A 129 -0.87 -7.30 -12.18
N HIS A 130 0.33 -6.74 -12.26
CA HIS A 130 1.55 -7.51 -12.49
C HIS A 130 1.79 -8.51 -11.36
N PRO A 131 2.64 -9.55 -11.56
CA PRO A 131 3.04 -10.43 -10.48
C PRO A 131 3.65 -9.63 -9.33
N TYR A 132 3.27 -9.98 -8.09
CA TYR A 132 3.84 -9.34 -6.92
C TYR A 132 5.26 -9.85 -6.67
N ALA A 133 6.16 -8.96 -6.28
CA ALA A 133 7.44 -9.37 -5.72
C ALA A 133 7.18 -10.13 -4.40
N GLN A 134 7.82 -11.31 -4.27
CA GLN A 134 7.78 -12.13 -3.07
C GLN A 134 9.21 -12.36 -2.57
N ALA A 135 9.37 -12.45 -1.25
CA ALA A 135 10.63 -12.81 -0.62
C ALA A 135 10.38 -13.73 0.58
N LEU A 136 11.39 -14.51 0.92
CA LEU A 136 11.45 -15.23 2.19
C LEU A 136 12.10 -14.32 3.23
N ALA A 137 11.50 -14.25 4.41
CA ALA A 137 12.00 -13.47 5.53
C ALA A 137 12.01 -14.31 6.80
N GLU A 138 13.11 -14.24 7.55
CA GLU A 138 13.20 -14.85 8.87
C GLU A 138 12.57 -13.95 9.91
N VAL A 139 11.74 -14.50 10.77
CA VAL A 139 11.15 -13.82 11.91
C VAL A 139 12.17 -13.76 13.05
N ARG A 140 12.59 -12.54 13.41
CA ARG A 140 13.53 -12.31 14.52
C ARG A 140 12.83 -12.18 15.86
N LYS A 141 11.65 -11.54 15.86
CA LYS A 141 10.87 -11.26 17.07
C LYS A 141 9.39 -11.10 16.74
N VAL A 142 8.55 -11.45 17.69
CA VAL A 142 7.11 -11.15 17.65
C VAL A 142 6.79 -10.14 18.74
N ASN A 143 6.24 -8.99 18.37
CA ASN A 143 5.82 -7.95 19.30
C ASN A 143 4.30 -7.84 19.28
N PHE A 144 3.68 -7.87 20.44
CA PHE A 144 2.24 -7.69 20.59
C PHE A 144 1.94 -6.22 20.87
N LYS A 145 1.43 -5.50 19.85
CA LYS A 145 0.95 -4.13 20.03
C LYS A 145 -0.51 -4.16 20.47
N ILE A 146 -0.82 -3.41 21.53
CA ILE A 146 -2.17 -3.31 22.07
C ILE A 146 -2.68 -1.90 21.81
N GLY A 147 -3.73 -1.80 21.01
CA GLY A 147 -4.37 -0.53 20.68
C GLY A 147 -5.21 0.01 21.86
N ARG A 148 -5.62 1.27 21.80
CA ARG A 148 -6.38 1.93 22.87
C ARG A 148 -7.67 1.19 23.29
N SER A 149 -8.29 0.46 22.36
CA SER A 149 -9.51 -0.34 22.62
C SER A 149 -9.23 -1.75 23.14
N GLY A 150 -7.97 -2.10 23.43
CA GLY A 150 -7.57 -3.44 23.85
C GLY A 150 -7.27 -4.41 22.71
N ARG A 151 -7.47 -4.00 21.45
CA ARG A 151 -7.17 -4.87 20.29
C ARG A 151 -5.68 -5.20 20.23
N ILE A 152 -5.35 -6.48 20.31
CA ILE A 152 -3.98 -6.99 20.19
C ILE A 152 -3.67 -7.24 18.72
N THR A 153 -2.56 -6.66 18.27
CA THR A 153 -2.06 -6.79 16.90
C THR A 153 -0.61 -7.27 16.94
N PRO A 154 -0.34 -8.54 16.62
CA PRO A 154 1.02 -9.03 16.52
C PRO A 154 1.75 -8.41 15.32
N VAL A 155 2.97 -7.93 15.56
CA VAL A 155 3.88 -7.38 14.58
C VAL A 155 5.16 -8.19 14.60
N LEU A 156 5.48 -8.80 13.48
CA LEU A 156 6.71 -9.57 13.28
C LEU A 156 7.84 -8.60 12.93
N GLU A 157 8.94 -8.68 13.66
CA GLU A 157 10.23 -8.11 13.26
C GLU A 157 10.99 -9.16 12.44
N LEU A 158 11.46 -8.74 11.28
CA LEU A 158 12.08 -9.63 10.29
C LEU A 158 13.57 -9.31 10.14
N THR A 159 14.36 -10.28 9.77
CA THR A 159 15.59 -10.02 9.05
C THR A 159 15.23 -9.21 7.83
N PRO A 160 15.81 -8.01 7.63
CA PRO A 160 15.39 -7.13 6.55
C PRO A 160 15.50 -7.79 5.19
N VAL A 161 14.41 -7.79 4.42
CA VAL A 161 14.38 -8.32 3.05
C VAL A 161 13.97 -7.24 2.08
N ARG A 162 14.55 -7.29 0.88
CA ARG A 162 14.17 -6.38 -0.19
C ARG A 162 12.98 -6.94 -0.97
N LEU A 163 11.92 -6.14 -1.05
CA LEU A 163 10.74 -6.39 -1.86
C LEU A 163 10.56 -5.21 -2.82
N ASP A 164 10.82 -5.43 -4.10
CA ASP A 164 10.84 -4.38 -5.10
C ASP A 164 11.85 -3.26 -4.70
N ASP A 165 11.41 -2.04 -4.55
CA ASP A 165 12.22 -0.89 -4.15
C ASP A 165 12.25 -0.64 -2.62
N ARG A 166 11.64 -1.53 -1.83
CA ARG A 166 11.49 -1.38 -0.38
C ARG A 166 12.23 -2.43 0.43
N THR A 167 12.79 -1.99 1.54
CA THR A 167 13.27 -2.89 2.58
C THR A 167 12.17 -3.10 3.61
N VAL A 168 11.76 -4.35 3.78
CA VAL A 168 10.73 -4.76 4.74
C VAL A 168 11.41 -5.40 5.93
N SER A 169 11.28 -4.79 7.10
CA SER A 169 11.82 -5.27 8.38
C SER A 169 10.74 -5.55 9.43
N ARG A 170 9.50 -5.16 9.14
CA ARG A 170 8.35 -5.39 10.04
C ARG A 170 7.09 -5.65 9.24
N ILE A 171 6.25 -6.57 9.74
CA ILE A 171 4.97 -6.89 9.13
C ILE A 171 3.93 -7.24 10.20
N SER A 172 2.70 -6.76 10.02
CA SER A 172 1.58 -7.11 10.90
C SER A 172 0.90 -8.39 10.43
N THR A 173 0.51 -9.24 11.36
CA THR A 173 -0.36 -10.39 11.07
C THR A 173 -1.84 -10.01 10.99
N GLY A 174 -2.21 -8.78 11.36
CA GLY A 174 -3.57 -8.24 11.33
C GLY A 174 -4.36 -8.49 12.62
N SER A 175 -4.35 -9.70 13.19
CA SER A 175 -5.04 -10.04 14.43
C SER A 175 -4.31 -11.11 15.24
N LEU A 176 -4.57 -11.14 16.54
CA LEU A 176 -4.06 -12.19 17.44
C LEU A 176 -4.51 -13.58 17.00
N GLN A 177 -5.79 -13.74 16.68
CA GLN A 177 -6.35 -15.01 16.21
C GLN A 177 -5.63 -15.54 14.95
N ARG A 178 -5.41 -14.67 13.93
CA ARG A 178 -4.68 -15.07 12.73
C ARG A 178 -3.25 -15.48 13.05
N TRP A 179 -2.57 -14.75 13.94
CA TRP A 179 -1.22 -15.09 14.37
C TRP A 179 -1.21 -16.45 15.11
N GLN A 180 -2.16 -16.71 16.01
CA GLN A 180 -2.30 -17.98 16.69
C GLN A 180 -2.53 -19.14 15.71
N THR A 181 -3.40 -18.97 14.71
CA THR A 181 -3.63 -19.96 13.64
C THR A 181 -2.37 -20.25 12.85
N LEU A 182 -1.57 -19.23 12.56
CA LEU A 182 -0.31 -19.39 11.84
C LEU A 182 0.82 -19.89 12.74
N ASP A 183 0.71 -19.75 14.05
CA ASP A 183 1.70 -20.12 15.09
C ASP A 183 3.12 -19.68 14.71
N ILE A 184 3.28 -18.39 14.39
CA ILE A 184 4.57 -17.84 13.96
C ILE A 184 5.43 -17.52 15.18
N ARG A 185 6.69 -17.97 15.17
CA ARG A 185 7.67 -17.74 16.23
C ARG A 185 9.00 -17.23 15.65
N PRO A 186 9.89 -16.68 16.49
CA PRO A 186 11.26 -16.37 16.08
C PRO A 186 11.97 -17.57 15.47
N GLY A 187 12.72 -17.33 14.38
CA GLY A 187 13.42 -18.35 13.60
C GLY A 187 12.57 -18.95 12.45
N ASP A 188 11.25 -18.79 12.45
CA ASP A 188 10.41 -19.25 11.34
C ASP A 188 10.68 -18.44 10.07
N GLN A 189 10.63 -19.11 8.90
CA GLN A 189 10.70 -18.48 7.60
C GLN A 189 9.29 -18.25 7.05
N ILE A 190 9.00 -17.02 6.68
CA ILE A 190 7.71 -16.62 6.15
C ILE A 190 7.82 -16.07 4.73
N ALA A 191 6.79 -16.28 3.92
CA ALA A 191 6.64 -15.63 2.62
C ALA A 191 5.97 -14.27 2.82
N VAL A 192 6.59 -13.25 2.26
CA VAL A 192 6.11 -11.87 2.29
C VAL A 192 6.00 -11.31 0.88
N SER A 193 4.98 -10.50 0.62
CA SER A 193 4.75 -9.82 -0.66
C SER A 193 4.33 -8.37 -0.45
N LEU A 194 4.23 -7.61 -1.56
CA LEU A 194 3.66 -6.27 -1.54
C LEU A 194 2.25 -6.28 -2.12
N ALA A 195 1.26 -5.94 -1.31
CA ALA A 195 -0.08 -5.66 -1.81
C ALA A 195 -0.14 -4.26 -2.43
N GLY A 196 -0.54 -4.17 -3.70
CA GLY A 196 -0.63 -2.91 -4.44
C GLY A 196 0.68 -2.13 -4.49
N LEU A 197 1.82 -2.81 -4.57
CA LEU A 197 3.20 -2.27 -4.62
C LEU A 197 3.67 -1.52 -3.35
N THR A 198 2.84 -1.35 -2.34
CA THR A 198 3.18 -0.46 -1.22
C THR A 198 3.05 -1.07 0.16
N ILE A 199 2.15 -2.02 0.37
CA ILE A 199 1.82 -2.54 1.70
C ILE A 199 2.39 -3.95 1.86
N PRO A 200 3.36 -4.17 2.77
CA PRO A 200 3.86 -5.51 3.07
C PRO A 200 2.73 -6.42 3.56
N ARG A 201 2.61 -7.59 2.98
CA ARG A 201 1.62 -8.62 3.29
C ARG A 201 2.29 -9.93 3.64
N LEU A 202 1.85 -10.52 4.74
CA LEU A 202 2.19 -11.88 5.12
C LEU A 202 1.37 -12.86 4.28
N ASP A 203 2.03 -13.66 3.45
CA ASP A 203 1.38 -14.68 2.62
C ASP A 203 1.25 -16.01 3.37
N GLY A 204 2.26 -16.40 4.15
CA GLY A 204 2.20 -17.63 4.95
C GLY A 204 3.54 -18.00 5.57
N VAL A 205 3.53 -19.10 6.31
CA VAL A 205 4.74 -19.73 6.86
C VAL A 205 5.26 -20.75 5.86
N VAL A 206 6.56 -20.67 5.56
CA VAL A 206 7.23 -21.56 4.60
C VAL A 206 7.94 -22.70 5.33
N SER A 207 8.67 -22.35 6.40
CA SER A 207 9.30 -23.36 7.24
C SER A 207 9.35 -22.93 8.69
N ARG A 208 9.39 -23.89 9.59
CA ARG A 208 9.45 -23.68 11.03
C ARG A 208 10.89 -23.81 11.50
N ALA A 209 11.27 -23.01 12.52
CA ALA A 209 12.53 -23.20 13.20
C ALA A 209 12.56 -24.57 13.91
N ALA A 210 13.74 -25.20 13.92
CA ALA A 210 13.93 -26.45 14.61
C ALA A 210 13.77 -26.28 16.15
N GLU A 211 14.31 -25.19 16.67
CA GLU A 211 14.15 -24.78 18.07
C GLU A 211 13.17 -23.61 18.13
N ARG A 212 12.11 -23.76 18.89
CA ARG A 212 11.04 -22.77 19.02
C ARG A 212 10.89 -22.37 20.48
N ALA A 213 11.39 -21.20 20.81
CA ALA A 213 11.29 -20.65 22.16
C ALA A 213 9.83 -20.36 22.56
N ASP A 214 9.55 -20.58 23.85
CA ASP A 214 8.28 -20.16 24.41
C ASP A 214 8.17 -18.64 24.43
N MET A 215 6.93 -18.16 24.25
CA MET A 215 6.64 -16.73 24.18
C MET A 215 5.55 -16.36 25.18
N ILE A 216 5.71 -15.22 25.81
CA ILE A 216 4.65 -14.64 26.64
C ILE A 216 3.65 -13.99 25.69
N ILE A 217 2.46 -14.58 25.62
CA ILE A 217 1.36 -14.13 24.75
C ILE A 217 0.37 -13.37 25.63
N PRO A 218 0.04 -12.09 25.32
CA PRO A 218 -0.96 -11.37 26.07
C PRO A 218 -2.35 -12.02 25.86
N ARG A 219 -3.11 -12.18 26.92
CA ARG A 219 -4.45 -12.74 26.86
C ARG A 219 -5.43 -11.65 26.44
N ALA A 220 -6.32 -11.98 25.51
CA ALA A 220 -7.27 -11.01 24.95
C ALA A 220 -8.23 -10.46 26.02
N GLU A 221 -8.59 -11.27 27.00
CA GLU A 221 -9.49 -10.90 28.11
C GLU A 221 -8.91 -9.87 29.07
N ASP A 222 -7.58 -9.71 29.13
CA ASP A 222 -6.94 -8.72 30.00
C ASP A 222 -7.02 -7.29 29.45
N PHE A 223 -7.40 -7.14 28.16
CA PHE A 223 -7.36 -5.87 27.46
C PHE A 223 -8.71 -5.51 26.82
N HIS A 224 -9.27 -4.39 27.26
CA HIS A 224 -10.51 -3.83 26.77
C HIS A 224 -10.44 -2.29 26.75
N GLU A 225 -11.51 -1.62 26.36
CA GLU A 225 -11.50 -0.17 26.19
C GLU A 225 -11.19 0.61 27.48
N LEU A 226 -11.48 0.05 28.64
CA LEU A 226 -11.26 0.70 29.95
C LEU A 226 -10.03 0.17 30.69
N SER A 227 -9.27 -0.78 30.15
CA SER A 227 -8.03 -1.26 30.78
C SER A 227 -6.85 -0.30 30.53
N CYS A 228 -5.80 -0.42 31.30
CA CYS A 228 -4.49 0.25 31.07
C CYS A 228 -4.55 1.79 31.03
N TRP A 229 -4.93 2.41 32.15
CA TRP A 229 -4.90 3.88 32.34
C TRP A 229 -3.56 4.37 32.94
N GLN A 230 -2.64 3.47 33.22
CA GLN A 230 -1.30 3.75 33.74
C GLN A 230 -0.26 2.96 32.97
N ALA A 231 0.99 3.44 32.95
CA ALA A 231 2.13 2.76 32.30
C ALA A 231 2.73 1.65 33.19
N THR A 232 1.88 0.77 33.73
CA THR A 232 2.32 -0.39 34.53
C THR A 232 2.83 -1.52 33.63
N PRO A 233 3.65 -2.47 34.17
CA PRO A 233 4.11 -3.62 33.40
C PRO A 233 2.98 -4.36 32.70
N GLY A 234 3.13 -4.56 31.37
CA GLY A 234 2.10 -5.18 30.52
C GLY A 234 1.07 -4.20 29.94
N CYS A 235 0.92 -3.00 30.52
CA CYS A 235 -0.02 -1.98 30.09
C CYS A 235 0.58 -0.91 29.17
N GLU A 236 1.88 -0.82 29.04
CA GLU A 236 2.60 0.27 28.37
C GLU A 236 2.11 0.48 26.92
N SER A 237 1.89 -0.62 26.20
CA SER A 237 1.46 -0.54 24.79
C SER A 237 0.10 0.12 24.62
N GLN A 238 -0.89 -0.29 25.42
CA GLN A 238 -2.25 0.27 25.36
C GLN A 238 -2.28 1.71 25.91
N PHE A 239 -1.54 1.99 26.99
CA PHE A 239 -1.43 3.32 27.57
C PHE A 239 -0.84 4.32 26.55
N ARG A 240 0.28 3.99 25.91
CA ARG A 240 0.89 4.81 24.84
C ARG A 240 -0.09 5.03 23.67
N ALA A 241 -0.84 4.00 23.29
CA ALA A 241 -1.86 4.11 22.23
C ALA A 241 -3.00 5.07 22.61
N ARG A 242 -3.40 5.14 23.92
CA ARG A 242 -4.39 6.12 24.40
C ARG A 242 -3.86 7.55 24.32
N LEU A 243 -2.65 7.79 24.79
CA LEU A 243 -2.04 9.12 24.77
C LEU A 243 -1.87 9.62 23.32
N ALA A 244 -1.40 8.75 22.43
CA ALA A 244 -1.31 9.08 20.99
C ALA A 244 -2.68 9.42 20.37
N TRP A 245 -3.74 8.74 20.78
CA TRP A 245 -5.09 9.05 20.31
C TRP A 245 -5.62 10.36 20.93
N LEU A 246 -5.37 10.59 22.22
CA LEU A 246 -5.80 11.82 22.90
C LEU A 246 -5.19 13.07 22.27
N SER A 247 -3.90 13.04 21.91
CA SER A 247 -3.24 14.17 21.26
C SER A 247 -3.63 14.35 19.78
N GLY A 248 -4.23 13.34 19.15
CA GLY A 248 -4.62 13.37 17.75
C GLY A 248 -5.91 14.17 17.48
N LYS A 249 -6.20 14.36 16.17
CA LYS A 249 -7.37 15.13 15.68
C LYS A 249 -8.73 14.64 16.19
N LYS A 250 -8.83 13.36 16.56
CA LYS A 250 -10.07 12.73 17.11
C LYS A 250 -10.15 12.80 18.63
N GLY A 251 -9.12 13.31 19.29
CA GLY A 251 -9.05 13.57 20.71
C GLY A 251 -9.00 15.06 20.99
N LEU A 252 -7.99 15.50 21.76
CA LEU A 252 -7.82 16.91 22.17
C LEU A 252 -7.08 17.77 21.12
N ALA A 253 -6.62 17.17 20.02
CA ALA A 253 -5.90 17.83 18.93
C ALA A 253 -4.74 18.72 19.42
N LEU A 254 -3.88 18.19 20.29
CA LEU A 254 -2.79 18.95 20.93
C LEU A 254 -1.69 19.28 19.93
N PRO A 255 -1.45 20.55 19.58
CA PRO A 255 -0.40 20.93 18.64
C PRO A 255 0.99 20.57 19.17
N GLY A 256 1.84 19.97 18.33
CA GLY A 256 3.21 19.60 18.69
C GLY A 256 3.36 18.40 19.62
N VAL A 257 2.25 17.82 20.11
CA VAL A 257 2.26 16.66 20.99
C VAL A 257 1.96 15.40 20.20
N GLY A 258 2.97 14.60 19.96
CA GLY A 258 2.86 13.33 19.22
C GLY A 258 3.36 12.13 20.05
N PRO A 259 3.40 10.92 19.44
CA PRO A 259 3.89 9.72 20.14
C PRO A 259 5.30 9.87 20.71
N GLY A 260 6.18 10.60 20.04
CA GLY A 260 7.55 10.87 20.54
C GLY A 260 7.54 11.65 21.84
N THR A 261 6.74 12.73 21.93
CA THR A 261 6.59 13.52 23.15
C THR A 261 6.11 12.66 24.33
N TRP A 262 5.09 11.82 24.10
CA TRP A 262 4.57 10.93 25.12
C TRP A 262 5.60 9.87 25.57
N ASN A 263 6.38 9.34 24.64
CA ASN A 263 7.44 8.39 24.95
C ASN A 263 8.47 9.03 25.89
N THR A 264 8.94 10.23 25.55
CA THR A 264 9.90 10.96 26.39
C THR A 264 9.34 11.24 27.79
N LEU A 265 8.07 11.66 27.89
CA LEU A 265 7.45 11.91 29.20
C LEU A 265 7.32 10.64 30.05
N ILE A 266 6.90 9.51 29.44
CA ILE A 266 6.76 8.24 30.16
C ILE A 266 8.13 7.70 30.64
N GLU A 267 9.20 7.93 29.87
CA GLU A 267 10.54 7.48 30.17
C GLU A 267 11.23 8.30 31.29
N ASN A 268 10.77 9.52 31.49
CA ASN A 268 11.33 10.43 32.53
C ASN A 268 10.42 10.56 33.77
N GLY A 269 9.32 9.82 33.86
CA GLY A 269 8.37 9.85 34.98
C GLY A 269 7.24 10.82 34.70
#